data_acf7596099f42ddf9c2f23a11f2b4f5c
#
_entry.id   acf7596099f42ddf9c2f23a11f2b4f5c
#
_cell.length_a   1.000
_cell.length_b   1.000
_cell.length_c   1.000
_cell.angle_alpha   90.00
_cell.angle_beta   90.00
_cell.angle_gamma   90.00
#
_symmetry.space_group_name_H-M   'P 1'
#
loop_
_entity.id
_entity.type
_entity.pdbx_description
1 polymer ?
#
loop_
_entity_poly.entity_id
_entity_poly.type
_entity_poly.pdbx_seq_one_letter_code
_entity_poly.pdbx_strand_id
1 'polypeptide(L)'
;MTDDLNGSARDCVSKPMNAGEVHLSINAGVASVVFDRPLSRNAMTWLMYEQLGSICRRLRVDHSVRVVIFQGAGGEAFVAGTDIEQFKAFNSGDDGVAYERTIDQGIGLIESLPMPTLAVISGWTIGGGLAIATACDFRIATPASRFGVPIARTLGNCLSMSNLARLSAAFGVQRVKRMLMLAELLGADEALACGYLQQVCEPAELNGAAATLCGRLALLAPVTQQVTKEALQRLLMRGLPDAEDLISQCYGSSDFHEGVDAFVAKRSPVWTGR
;
A
#
# COMPACT_ATOMS: atom_id res chain seq x y z
N MET A 1 -39.28 -45.08 -17.28
CA MET A 1 -39.10 -43.74 -17.84
C MET A 1 -38.60 -42.87 -16.71
N THR A 2 -37.33 -42.70 -16.71
CA THR A 2 -36.52 -42.15 -15.63
C THR A 2 -36.05 -40.75 -16.06
N ASP A 3 -36.48 -39.73 -15.32
CA ASP A 3 -36.01 -38.37 -15.48
C ASP A 3 -34.77 -38.17 -14.62
N ASP A 4 -33.65 -37.94 -15.26
CA ASP A 4 -32.40 -37.53 -14.67
C ASP A 4 -32.40 -36.02 -14.42
N LEU A 5 -32.48 -35.62 -13.15
CA LEU A 5 -32.20 -34.26 -12.69
C LEU A 5 -30.75 -34.15 -12.22
N ASN A 6 -29.89 -33.78 -13.13
CA ASN A 6 -28.50 -33.46 -12.83
C ASN A 6 -28.40 -31.99 -12.38
N GLY A 7 -28.58 -31.74 -11.11
CA GLY A 7 -28.39 -30.46 -10.46
C GLY A 7 -26.90 -30.20 -10.20
N SER A 8 -26.28 -29.35 -10.99
CA SER A 8 -24.94 -28.82 -10.80
C SER A 8 -24.86 -28.10 -9.46
N ALA A 9 -24.29 -28.77 -8.45
CA ALA A 9 -23.84 -28.12 -7.22
C ALA A 9 -22.66 -27.21 -7.55
N ARG A 10 -22.91 -25.89 -7.54
CA ARG A 10 -21.83 -24.90 -7.53
C ARG A 10 -21.17 -25.00 -6.16
N ASP A 11 -19.93 -25.44 -6.12
CA ASP A 11 -19.09 -25.44 -4.94
C ASP A 11 -18.98 -24.00 -4.42
N CYS A 12 -19.72 -23.67 -3.39
CA CYS A 12 -19.50 -22.54 -2.52
C CYS A 12 -18.26 -22.85 -1.69
N VAL A 13 -17.07 -22.57 -2.22
CA VAL A 13 -15.84 -22.52 -1.42
C VAL A 13 -16.06 -21.40 -0.40
N SER A 14 -16.29 -21.76 0.85
CA SER A 14 -16.42 -20.83 1.96
C SER A 14 -15.12 -20.03 2.07
N LYS A 15 -15.21 -18.71 1.78
CA LYS A 15 -14.09 -17.77 1.98
C LYS A 15 -13.60 -17.91 3.43
N PRO A 16 -12.30 -18.02 3.66
CA PRO A 16 -11.77 -17.99 5.03
C PRO A 16 -12.21 -16.69 5.71
N MET A 17 -12.75 -16.78 6.93
CA MET A 17 -13.39 -15.68 7.68
C MET A 17 -12.51 -14.44 7.92
N ASN A 18 -11.24 -14.42 7.49
CA ASN A 18 -10.29 -13.33 7.70
C ASN A 18 -9.46 -13.00 6.46
N ALA A 19 -9.94 -13.28 5.25
CA ALA A 19 -9.20 -13.02 4.01
C ALA A 19 -9.04 -11.52 3.71
N GLY A 20 -9.92 -10.66 4.26
CA GLY A 20 -10.02 -9.24 3.92
C GLY A 20 -10.55 -9.02 2.51
N GLU A 21 -10.98 -7.80 2.24
CA GLU A 21 -11.49 -7.38 0.93
C GLU A 21 -11.08 -5.95 0.60
N VAL A 22 -11.09 -5.61 -0.70
CA VAL A 22 -10.97 -4.22 -1.17
C VAL A 22 -12.24 -3.86 -1.90
N HIS A 23 -12.97 -2.87 -1.38
CA HIS A 23 -14.24 -2.45 -1.91
C HIS A 23 -14.11 -1.22 -2.79
N LEU A 24 -14.89 -1.16 -3.87
CA LEU A 24 -15.00 0.01 -4.73
C LEU A 24 -16.44 0.51 -4.73
N SER A 25 -16.61 1.80 -4.47
CA SER A 25 -17.87 2.53 -4.73
C SER A 25 -17.55 3.80 -5.53
N ILE A 26 -18.50 4.22 -6.39
CA ILE A 26 -18.36 5.44 -7.19
C ILE A 26 -19.60 6.28 -6.96
N ASN A 27 -19.41 7.52 -6.56
CA ASN A 27 -20.48 8.47 -6.35
C ASN A 27 -20.07 9.86 -6.84
N ALA A 28 -20.89 10.49 -7.67
CA ALA A 28 -20.69 11.86 -8.20
C ALA A 28 -19.26 12.10 -8.75
N GLY A 29 -18.70 11.12 -9.47
CA GLY A 29 -17.37 11.22 -10.05
C GLY A 29 -16.21 11.00 -9.08
N VAL A 30 -16.48 10.64 -7.82
CA VAL A 30 -15.45 10.25 -6.84
C VAL A 30 -15.54 8.73 -6.62
N ALA A 31 -14.44 8.03 -6.92
CA ALA A 31 -14.30 6.62 -6.59
C ALA A 31 -13.68 6.47 -5.18
N SER A 32 -14.28 5.63 -4.35
CA SER A 32 -13.77 5.28 -3.02
C SER A 32 -13.32 3.82 -3.01
N VAL A 33 -12.04 3.60 -2.71
CA VAL A 33 -11.41 2.29 -2.55
C VAL A 33 -11.13 2.09 -1.07
N VAL A 34 -11.75 1.07 -0.48
CA VAL A 34 -11.67 0.81 0.97
C VAL A 34 -10.98 -0.53 1.20
N PHE A 35 -9.88 -0.51 1.95
CA PHE A 35 -9.21 -1.70 2.46
C PHE A 35 -9.96 -2.19 3.69
N ASP A 36 -10.57 -3.36 3.65
CA ASP A 36 -11.46 -3.86 4.70
C ASP A 36 -10.98 -5.18 5.30
N ARG A 37 -10.16 -5.05 6.33
CA ARG A 37 -9.69 -6.13 7.21
C ARG A 37 -9.33 -5.56 8.59
N PRO A 38 -10.26 -4.87 9.26
CA PRO A 38 -9.94 -4.05 10.44
C PRO A 38 -9.37 -4.86 11.61
N LEU A 39 -9.77 -6.11 11.81
CA LEU A 39 -9.23 -7.00 12.85
C LEU A 39 -7.73 -7.29 12.69
N SER A 40 -7.18 -7.11 11.48
CA SER A 40 -5.75 -7.22 11.17
C SER A 40 -5.16 -5.87 10.73
N ARG A 41 -5.75 -4.74 11.17
CA ARG A 41 -5.32 -3.39 10.82
C ARG A 41 -5.15 -3.18 9.31
N ASN A 42 -6.04 -3.78 8.54
CA ASN A 42 -6.07 -3.73 7.08
C ASN A 42 -4.78 -4.28 6.40
N ALA A 43 -4.04 -5.17 7.07
CA ALA A 43 -2.88 -5.83 6.47
C ALA A 43 -3.29 -6.58 5.20
N MET A 44 -2.56 -6.32 4.10
CA MET A 44 -2.89 -6.78 2.75
C MET A 44 -2.60 -8.27 2.58
N THR A 45 -3.62 -9.02 2.17
CA THR A 45 -3.46 -10.39 1.67
C THR A 45 -3.22 -10.37 0.15
N TRP A 46 -2.77 -11.50 -0.43
CA TRP A 46 -2.65 -11.62 -1.91
C TRP A 46 -3.97 -11.32 -2.61
N LEU A 47 -5.07 -11.81 -2.05
CA LEU A 47 -6.42 -11.52 -2.57
C LEU A 47 -6.71 -10.01 -2.60
N MET A 48 -6.36 -9.29 -1.53
CA MET A 48 -6.56 -7.83 -1.49
C MET A 48 -5.67 -7.11 -2.49
N TYR A 49 -4.42 -7.55 -2.73
CA TYR A 49 -3.56 -7.00 -3.79
C TYR A 49 -4.14 -7.26 -5.18
N GLU A 50 -4.65 -8.46 -5.46
CA GLU A 50 -5.31 -8.80 -6.73
C GLU A 50 -6.57 -7.95 -6.96
N GLN A 51 -7.41 -7.79 -5.93
CA GLN A 51 -8.60 -6.94 -5.97
C GLN A 51 -8.23 -5.48 -6.23
N LEU A 52 -7.23 -4.94 -5.52
CA LEU A 52 -6.72 -3.59 -5.73
C LEU A 52 -6.26 -3.39 -7.18
N GLY A 53 -5.47 -4.33 -7.70
CA GLY A 53 -5.02 -4.31 -9.10
C GLY A 53 -6.18 -4.35 -10.10
N SER A 54 -7.21 -5.16 -9.84
CA SER A 54 -8.41 -5.23 -10.67
C SER A 54 -9.20 -3.92 -10.64
N ILE A 55 -9.35 -3.32 -9.46
CA ILE A 55 -10.01 -2.02 -9.27
C ILE A 55 -9.24 -0.93 -10.02
N CYS A 56 -7.92 -0.86 -9.90
CA CYS A 56 -7.12 0.14 -10.61
C CYS A 56 -7.24 0.00 -12.13
N ARG A 57 -7.19 -1.23 -12.67
CA ARG A 57 -7.39 -1.48 -14.11
C ARG A 57 -8.79 -1.03 -14.58
N ARG A 58 -9.83 -1.26 -13.79
CA ARG A 58 -11.19 -0.78 -14.09
C ARG A 58 -11.27 0.74 -14.08
N LEU A 59 -10.74 1.39 -13.03
CA LEU A 59 -10.77 2.84 -12.87
C LEU A 59 -9.97 3.57 -13.96
N ARG A 60 -8.89 2.96 -14.46
CA ARG A 60 -8.03 3.54 -15.50
C ARG A 60 -8.79 3.89 -16.78
N VAL A 61 -9.84 3.14 -17.12
CA VAL A 61 -10.64 3.32 -18.33
C VAL A 61 -12.02 3.92 -18.05
N ASP A 62 -12.32 4.25 -16.79
CA ASP A 62 -13.61 4.83 -16.40
C ASP A 62 -13.53 6.37 -16.44
N HIS A 63 -13.95 6.95 -17.55
CA HIS A 63 -13.95 8.40 -17.78
C HIS A 63 -14.97 9.17 -16.92
N SER A 64 -15.88 8.49 -16.23
CA SER A 64 -16.82 9.15 -15.30
C SER A 64 -16.15 9.52 -13.97
N VAL A 65 -15.00 8.91 -13.63
CA VAL A 65 -14.27 9.15 -12.39
C VAL A 65 -13.32 10.34 -12.54
N ARG A 66 -13.40 11.28 -11.61
CA ARG A 66 -12.59 12.49 -11.58
C ARG A 66 -11.51 12.47 -10.50
N VAL A 67 -11.75 11.75 -9.41
CA VAL A 67 -10.83 11.60 -8.26
C VAL A 67 -11.00 10.22 -7.66
N VAL A 68 -9.92 9.62 -7.18
CA VAL A 68 -9.95 8.34 -6.45
C VAL A 68 -9.49 8.57 -5.02
N ILE A 69 -10.27 8.08 -4.04
CA ILE A 69 -9.91 8.05 -2.63
C ILE A 69 -9.50 6.62 -2.26
N PHE A 70 -8.40 6.48 -1.50
CA PHE A 70 -7.98 5.25 -0.85
C PHE A 70 -8.07 5.44 0.66
N GLN A 71 -8.70 4.50 1.39
CA GLN A 71 -8.85 4.57 2.84
C GLN A 71 -8.95 3.18 3.47
N GLY A 72 -8.65 3.09 4.78
CA GLY A 72 -8.80 1.86 5.55
C GLY A 72 -10.11 1.83 6.32
N ALA A 73 -10.74 0.66 6.44
CA ALA A 73 -11.88 0.44 7.32
C ALA A 73 -11.46 0.43 8.80
N GLY A 74 -12.40 0.71 9.72
CA GLY A 74 -12.24 0.57 11.17
C GLY A 74 -11.52 1.72 11.88
N GLY A 75 -10.89 2.65 11.16
CA GLY A 75 -10.30 3.87 11.74
C GLY A 75 -8.97 3.71 12.50
N GLU A 76 -8.50 2.49 12.77
CA GLU A 76 -7.23 2.25 13.47
C GLU A 76 -6.01 2.23 12.55
N ALA A 77 -6.21 1.88 11.29
CA ALA A 77 -5.15 1.82 10.30
C ALA A 77 -5.67 2.16 8.90
N PHE A 78 -4.84 2.83 8.15
CA PHE A 78 -4.98 2.87 6.69
C PHE A 78 -4.68 1.48 6.13
N VAL A 79 -3.44 1.03 6.21
CA VAL A 79 -2.96 -0.34 5.93
C VAL A 79 -1.69 -0.57 6.73
N ALA A 80 -1.66 -1.60 7.58
CA ALA A 80 -0.51 -1.91 8.46
C ALA A 80 0.45 -2.94 7.86
N GLY A 81 0.67 -2.89 6.55
CA GLY A 81 1.62 -3.74 5.84
C GLY A 81 0.99 -4.88 5.06
N THR A 82 1.82 -5.85 4.69
CA THR A 82 1.42 -7.12 4.07
C THR A 82 1.20 -8.17 5.16
N ASP A 83 0.30 -9.10 4.94
CA ASP A 83 0.09 -10.24 5.84
C ASP A 83 1.33 -11.15 5.83
N ILE A 84 2.03 -11.17 6.96
CA ILE A 84 3.34 -11.81 7.09
C ILE A 84 3.27 -13.34 7.00
N GLU A 85 2.12 -13.95 7.30
CA GLU A 85 1.97 -15.39 7.16
C GLU A 85 2.22 -15.90 5.74
N GLN A 86 2.04 -15.02 4.75
CA GLN A 86 2.28 -15.31 3.34
C GLN A 86 3.76 -15.50 3.01
N PHE A 87 4.67 -14.94 3.81
CA PHE A 87 6.13 -15.09 3.60
C PHE A 87 6.69 -16.42 4.10
N LYS A 88 5.92 -17.20 4.85
CA LYS A 88 6.33 -18.56 5.28
C LYS A 88 6.61 -19.49 4.10
N ALA A 89 6.03 -19.23 2.94
CA ALA A 89 6.26 -20.01 1.72
C ALA A 89 7.55 -19.64 0.99
N PHE A 90 8.24 -18.57 1.40
CA PHE A 90 9.48 -18.14 0.76
C PHE A 90 10.63 -19.04 1.20
N ASN A 91 11.39 -19.56 0.23
CA ASN A 91 12.48 -20.49 0.44
C ASN A 91 13.82 -19.99 -0.13
N SER A 92 13.80 -18.90 -0.87
CA SER A 92 14.97 -18.37 -1.57
C SER A 92 14.89 -16.84 -1.76
N GLY A 93 16.01 -16.23 -2.11
CA GLY A 93 16.05 -14.83 -2.50
C GLY A 93 15.24 -14.54 -3.77
N ASP A 94 15.08 -15.52 -4.66
CA ASP A 94 14.27 -15.37 -5.88
C ASP A 94 12.78 -15.17 -5.58
N ASP A 95 12.28 -15.78 -4.49
CA ASP A 95 10.91 -15.55 -4.04
C ASP A 95 10.73 -14.09 -3.62
N GLY A 96 11.74 -13.50 -2.97
CA GLY A 96 11.77 -12.09 -2.61
C GLY A 96 11.80 -11.17 -3.84
N VAL A 97 12.61 -11.49 -4.85
CA VAL A 97 12.67 -10.75 -6.13
C VAL A 97 11.29 -10.79 -6.82
N ALA A 98 10.67 -11.97 -6.91
CA ALA A 98 9.36 -12.12 -7.52
C ALA A 98 8.27 -11.34 -6.74
N TYR A 99 8.34 -11.35 -5.41
CA TYR A 99 7.46 -10.59 -4.54
C TYR A 99 7.61 -9.08 -4.77
N GLU A 100 8.81 -8.53 -4.68
CA GLU A 100 9.05 -7.09 -4.85
C GLU A 100 8.62 -6.62 -6.25
N ARG A 101 8.85 -7.42 -7.30
CA ARG A 101 8.34 -7.13 -8.65
C ARG A 101 6.82 -7.07 -8.69
N THR A 102 6.14 -7.99 -8.03
CA THR A 102 4.67 -8.04 -7.97
C THR A 102 4.11 -6.82 -7.23
N ILE A 103 4.73 -6.44 -6.11
CA ILE A 103 4.35 -5.25 -5.36
C ILE A 103 4.58 -3.98 -6.20
N ASP A 104 5.74 -3.84 -6.84
CA ASP A 104 6.05 -2.69 -7.71
C ASP A 104 5.03 -2.53 -8.85
N GLN A 105 4.65 -3.64 -9.48
CA GLN A 105 3.60 -3.63 -10.52
C GLN A 105 2.26 -3.16 -9.94
N GLY A 106 1.87 -3.65 -8.76
CA GLY A 106 0.64 -3.26 -8.08
C GLY A 106 0.62 -1.77 -7.70
N ILE A 107 1.72 -1.27 -7.14
CA ILE A 107 1.89 0.16 -6.80
C ILE A 107 1.89 1.01 -8.08
N GLY A 108 2.55 0.56 -9.13
CA GLY A 108 2.55 1.24 -10.44
C GLY A 108 1.15 1.41 -11.04
N LEU A 109 0.21 0.49 -10.76
CA LEU A 109 -1.19 0.64 -11.18
C LEU A 109 -1.88 1.84 -10.52
N ILE A 110 -1.60 2.12 -9.25
CA ILE A 110 -2.14 3.29 -8.53
C ILE A 110 -1.56 4.57 -9.14
N GLU A 111 -0.23 4.62 -9.34
CA GLU A 111 0.47 5.77 -9.92
C GLU A 111 0.01 6.07 -11.35
N SER A 112 -0.33 5.02 -12.13
CA SER A 112 -0.76 5.15 -13.52
C SER A 112 -2.23 5.53 -13.71
N LEU A 113 -3.02 5.71 -12.63
CA LEU A 113 -4.38 6.20 -12.73
C LEU A 113 -4.38 7.61 -13.34
N PRO A 114 -5.17 7.88 -14.39
CA PRO A 114 -5.12 9.17 -15.09
C PRO A 114 -5.70 10.34 -14.29
N MET A 115 -6.56 10.04 -13.30
CA MET A 115 -7.15 11.03 -12.42
C MET A 115 -6.34 11.18 -11.12
N PRO A 116 -6.47 12.31 -10.40
CA PRO A 116 -5.86 12.50 -9.07
C PRO A 116 -6.30 11.45 -8.07
N THR A 117 -5.36 11.05 -7.20
CA THR A 117 -5.55 10.08 -6.14
C THR A 117 -5.27 10.71 -4.78
N LEU A 118 -6.11 10.39 -3.78
CA LEU A 118 -6.02 10.89 -2.41
C LEU A 118 -6.00 9.71 -1.43
N ALA A 119 -4.97 9.60 -0.61
CA ALA A 119 -4.98 8.73 0.57
C ALA A 119 -5.58 9.48 1.76
N VAL A 120 -6.66 8.93 2.32
CA VAL A 120 -7.34 9.40 3.54
C VAL A 120 -6.92 8.48 4.69
N ILE A 121 -6.06 9.00 5.56
CA ILE A 121 -5.27 8.19 6.47
C ILE A 121 -5.74 8.39 7.91
N SER A 122 -6.12 7.27 8.55
CA SER A 122 -6.32 7.20 9.99
C SER A 122 -5.45 6.10 10.56
N GLY A 123 -4.62 6.42 11.57
CA GLY A 123 -3.78 5.46 12.27
C GLY A 123 -2.58 4.92 11.49
N TRP A 124 -2.37 3.61 11.55
CA TRP A 124 -1.13 2.96 11.07
C TRP A 124 -1.06 2.90 9.53
N THR A 125 0.07 3.34 8.98
CA THR A 125 0.40 3.32 7.55
C THR A 125 1.82 2.78 7.39
N ILE A 126 1.95 1.46 7.33
CA ILE A 126 3.21 0.74 7.53
C ILE A 126 3.54 -0.14 6.32
N GLY A 127 4.81 -0.25 5.97
CA GLY A 127 5.31 -1.16 4.93
C GLY A 127 4.58 -1.00 3.60
N GLY A 128 3.90 -2.04 3.12
CA GLY A 128 3.08 -1.99 1.90
C GLY A 128 1.99 -0.92 1.94
N GLY A 129 1.44 -0.62 3.12
CA GLY A 129 0.49 0.47 3.31
C GLY A 129 1.13 1.85 3.08
N LEU A 130 2.38 2.04 3.51
CA LEU A 130 3.12 3.27 3.22
C LEU A 130 3.42 3.39 1.72
N ALA A 131 3.75 2.29 1.04
CA ALA A 131 3.95 2.28 -0.40
C ALA A 131 2.67 2.67 -1.15
N ILE A 132 1.52 2.10 -0.79
CA ILE A 132 0.20 2.47 -1.34
C ILE A 132 -0.10 3.95 -1.11
N ALA A 133 0.06 4.45 0.11
CA ALA A 133 -0.20 5.86 0.42
C ALA A 133 0.76 6.80 -0.32
N THR A 134 2.03 6.40 -0.50
CA THR A 134 3.04 7.18 -1.23
C THR A 134 2.78 7.22 -2.72
N ALA A 135 2.19 6.18 -3.30
CA ALA A 135 1.78 6.12 -4.70
C ALA A 135 0.57 7.03 -5.02
N CYS A 136 -0.19 7.46 -4.02
CA CYS A 136 -1.24 8.46 -4.21
C CYS A 136 -0.62 9.86 -4.43
N ASP A 137 -1.34 10.72 -5.18
CA ASP A 137 -0.87 12.09 -5.44
C ASP A 137 -0.90 12.95 -4.18
N PHE A 138 -1.97 12.84 -3.39
CA PHE A 138 -2.18 13.62 -2.17
C PHE A 138 -2.49 12.71 -0.97
N ARG A 139 -2.22 13.22 0.22
CA ARG A 139 -2.48 12.54 1.50
C ARG A 139 -2.96 13.52 2.53
N ILE A 140 -4.04 13.15 3.25
CA ILE A 140 -4.48 13.82 4.46
C ILE A 140 -4.53 12.79 5.59
N ALA A 141 -4.30 13.22 6.82
CA ALA A 141 -4.18 12.27 7.94
C ALA A 141 -4.75 12.81 9.24
N THR A 142 -5.04 11.89 10.17
CA THR A 142 -5.33 12.24 11.57
C THR A 142 -4.03 12.44 12.37
N PRO A 143 -4.05 13.19 13.49
CA PRO A 143 -2.87 13.44 14.34
C PRO A 143 -2.24 12.16 14.89
N ALA A 144 -3.07 11.13 15.15
CA ALA A 144 -2.60 9.84 15.65
C ALA A 144 -1.90 8.97 14.59
N SER A 145 -1.86 9.39 13.31
CA SER A 145 -1.29 8.59 12.23
C SER A 145 0.21 8.39 12.37
N ARG A 146 0.68 7.20 11.97
CA ARG A 146 2.08 6.78 12.05
C ARG A 146 2.52 6.18 10.72
N PHE A 147 3.71 6.59 10.28
CA PHE A 147 4.26 6.27 8.97
C PHE A 147 5.63 5.61 9.13
N GLY A 148 5.88 4.48 8.48
CA GLY A 148 7.19 3.88 8.51
C GLY A 148 7.29 2.50 7.88
N VAL A 149 8.53 1.99 7.84
CA VAL A 149 8.85 0.67 7.32
C VAL A 149 9.86 0.02 8.29
N PRO A 150 9.39 -0.50 9.45
CA PRO A 150 10.27 -0.95 10.53
C PRO A 150 10.86 -2.35 10.29
N ILE A 151 11.19 -2.69 9.04
CA ILE A 151 11.60 -4.04 8.60
C ILE A 151 12.89 -4.52 9.23
N ALA A 152 13.87 -3.64 9.48
CA ALA A 152 15.12 -4.01 10.17
C ALA A 152 14.90 -4.49 11.62
N ARG A 153 13.75 -4.16 12.23
CA ARG A 153 13.38 -4.63 13.57
C ARG A 153 12.45 -5.82 13.55
N THR A 154 11.71 -6.04 12.45
CA THR A 154 10.60 -6.99 12.41
C THR A 154 10.89 -8.20 11.52
N LEU A 155 11.07 -8.00 10.22
CA LEU A 155 11.12 -9.06 9.22
C LEU A 155 12.52 -9.32 8.66
N GLY A 156 13.43 -8.35 8.75
CA GLY A 156 14.74 -8.47 8.12
C GLY A 156 14.71 -8.47 6.60
N ASN A 157 13.61 -8.03 5.98
CA ASN A 157 13.51 -7.89 4.52
C ASN A 157 13.96 -6.49 4.04
N CYS A 158 13.89 -6.24 2.75
CA CYS A 158 14.24 -4.96 2.14
C CYS A 158 13.11 -4.45 1.22
N LEU A 159 13.33 -3.34 0.56
CA LEU A 159 12.43 -2.75 -0.44
C LEU A 159 13.11 -2.73 -1.81
N SER A 160 12.31 -2.78 -2.86
CA SER A 160 12.76 -2.55 -4.24
C SER A 160 13.34 -1.15 -4.43
N MET A 161 14.14 -0.97 -5.48
CA MET A 161 14.66 0.36 -5.87
C MET A 161 13.53 1.35 -6.16
N SER A 162 12.44 0.91 -6.78
CA SER A 162 11.29 1.75 -7.07
C SER A 162 10.66 2.29 -5.79
N ASN A 163 10.44 1.42 -4.78
CA ASN A 163 9.90 1.85 -3.49
C ASN A 163 10.87 2.74 -2.71
N LEU A 164 12.17 2.47 -2.77
CA LEU A 164 13.20 3.36 -2.18
C LEU A 164 13.19 4.73 -2.83
N ALA A 165 13.06 4.80 -4.16
CA ALA A 165 12.99 6.06 -4.89
C ALA A 165 11.73 6.85 -4.50
N ARG A 166 10.55 6.21 -4.45
CA ARG A 166 9.29 6.82 -4.01
C ARG A 166 9.40 7.42 -2.60
N LEU A 167 9.88 6.62 -1.65
CA LEU A 167 10.02 7.07 -0.27
C LEU A 167 11.07 8.20 -0.15
N SER A 168 12.19 8.09 -0.87
CA SER A 168 13.24 9.10 -0.84
C SER A 168 12.79 10.44 -1.41
N ALA A 169 11.97 10.42 -2.47
CA ALA A 169 11.36 11.62 -3.03
C ALA A 169 10.33 12.24 -2.08
N ALA A 170 9.55 11.40 -1.39
CA ALA A 170 8.46 11.86 -0.53
C ALA A 170 8.93 12.37 0.85
N PHE A 171 9.94 11.73 1.46
CA PHE A 171 10.38 12.00 2.83
C PHE A 171 11.80 12.56 2.93
N GLY A 172 12.57 12.49 1.85
CA GLY A 172 14.01 12.74 1.87
C GLY A 172 14.82 11.57 2.43
N VAL A 173 16.03 11.37 1.90
CA VAL A 173 16.89 10.19 2.20
C VAL A 173 17.13 9.98 3.70
N GLN A 174 17.28 11.06 4.49
CA GLN A 174 17.58 10.91 5.91
C GLN A 174 16.40 10.31 6.71
N ARG A 175 15.16 10.71 6.42
CA ARG A 175 13.98 10.10 7.06
C ARG A 175 13.79 8.65 6.63
N VAL A 176 14.07 8.34 5.35
CA VAL A 176 14.04 6.96 4.86
C VAL A 176 15.06 6.09 5.60
N LYS A 177 16.27 6.56 5.83
CA LYS A 177 17.26 5.84 6.66
C LYS A 177 16.76 5.61 8.09
N ARG A 178 16.12 6.60 8.72
CA ARG A 178 15.52 6.43 10.06
C ARG A 178 14.44 5.37 10.05
N MET A 179 13.53 5.38 9.05
CA MET A 179 12.47 4.39 8.92
C MET A 179 12.99 2.96 8.71
N LEU A 180 13.98 2.81 7.82
CA LEU A 180 14.45 1.49 7.38
C LEU A 180 15.54 0.93 8.28
N MET A 181 16.54 1.74 8.67
CA MET A 181 17.72 1.26 9.40
C MET A 181 17.54 1.36 10.92
N LEU A 182 16.84 2.40 11.41
CA LEU A 182 16.53 2.56 12.84
C LEU A 182 15.13 2.04 13.20
N ALA A 183 14.36 1.60 12.20
CA ALA A 183 12.97 1.13 12.36
C ALA A 183 12.08 2.15 13.11
N GLU A 184 12.32 3.45 12.91
CA GLU A 184 11.55 4.53 13.49
C GLU A 184 10.23 4.74 12.72
N LEU A 185 9.23 5.20 13.44
CA LEU A 185 7.95 5.62 12.86
C LEU A 185 7.84 7.13 12.98
N LEU A 186 7.49 7.79 11.86
CA LEU A 186 7.23 9.22 11.85
C LEU A 186 5.80 9.51 12.26
N GLY A 187 5.59 10.58 13.02
CA GLY A 187 4.27 11.09 13.35
C GLY A 187 3.69 11.97 12.24
N ALA A 188 2.41 12.30 12.38
CA ALA A 188 1.70 13.15 11.43
C ALA A 188 2.30 14.56 11.31
N ASP A 189 2.77 15.15 12.41
CA ASP A 189 3.37 16.48 12.41
C ASP A 189 4.68 16.52 11.61
N GLU A 190 5.55 15.51 11.77
CA GLU A 190 6.79 15.42 10.99
C GLU A 190 6.50 15.13 9.52
N ALA A 191 5.49 14.30 9.23
CA ALA A 191 5.04 14.01 7.87
C ALA A 191 4.44 15.26 7.18
N LEU A 192 3.73 16.11 7.93
CA LEU A 192 3.25 17.40 7.44
C LEU A 192 4.41 18.37 7.21
N ALA A 193 5.32 18.48 8.18
CA ALA A 193 6.45 19.40 8.11
C ALA A 193 7.41 19.10 6.93
N CYS A 194 7.54 17.83 6.51
CA CYS A 194 8.33 17.49 5.33
C CYS A 194 7.55 17.55 4.00
N GLY A 195 6.28 17.93 4.01
CA GLY A 195 5.45 18.03 2.81
C GLY A 195 4.86 16.71 2.32
N TYR A 196 5.01 15.62 3.06
CA TYR A 196 4.38 14.33 2.73
C TYR A 196 2.87 14.39 2.83
N LEU A 197 2.35 15.01 3.92
CA LEU A 197 0.93 15.25 4.09
C LEU A 197 0.55 16.64 3.58
N GLN A 198 -0.61 16.72 2.93
CA GLN A 198 -1.23 17.98 2.55
C GLN A 198 -1.90 18.69 3.74
N GLN A 199 -2.45 17.88 4.66
CA GLN A 199 -3.18 18.36 5.82
C GLN A 199 -3.23 17.31 6.92
N VAL A 200 -3.25 17.78 8.16
CA VAL A 200 -3.61 16.99 9.34
C VAL A 200 -4.90 17.59 9.92
N CYS A 201 -5.88 16.76 10.23
CA CYS A 201 -7.17 17.18 10.78
C CYS A 201 -7.72 16.14 11.76
N GLU A 202 -8.58 16.58 12.67
CA GLU A 202 -9.20 15.69 13.64
C GLU A 202 -10.04 14.60 12.97
N PRO A 203 -10.17 13.42 13.60
CA PRO A 203 -10.92 12.29 13.01
C PRO A 203 -12.34 12.66 12.56
N ALA A 204 -13.03 13.51 13.30
CA ALA A 204 -14.39 13.96 12.97
C ALA A 204 -14.44 14.84 11.70
N GLU A 205 -13.33 15.49 11.34
CA GLU A 205 -13.21 16.40 10.21
C GLU A 205 -12.64 15.73 8.96
N LEU A 206 -12.04 14.55 9.10
CA LEU A 206 -11.26 13.88 8.05
C LEU A 206 -12.07 13.69 6.75
N ASN A 207 -13.31 13.21 6.86
CA ASN A 207 -14.17 13.00 5.70
C ASN A 207 -14.57 14.32 5.02
N GLY A 208 -14.82 15.38 5.80
CA GLY A 208 -15.13 16.72 5.29
C GLY A 208 -13.93 17.34 4.55
N ALA A 209 -12.73 17.19 5.11
CA ALA A 209 -11.48 17.62 4.47
C ALA A 209 -11.22 16.86 3.15
N ALA A 210 -11.45 15.54 3.15
CA ALA A 210 -11.35 14.72 1.94
C ALA A 210 -12.33 15.19 0.86
N ALA A 211 -13.60 15.39 1.20
CA ALA A 211 -14.62 15.86 0.27
C ALA A 211 -14.27 17.25 -0.30
N THR A 212 -13.77 18.17 0.52
CA THR A 212 -13.33 19.50 0.10
C THR A 212 -12.17 19.41 -0.89
N LEU A 213 -11.16 18.59 -0.60
CA LEU A 213 -10.01 18.43 -1.51
C LEU A 213 -10.42 17.75 -2.81
N CYS A 214 -11.25 16.71 -2.77
CA CYS A 214 -11.80 16.06 -3.97
C CYS A 214 -12.60 17.03 -4.84
N GLY A 215 -13.46 17.86 -4.23
CA GLY A 215 -14.21 18.89 -4.95
C GLY A 215 -13.29 19.89 -5.68
N ARG A 216 -12.21 20.34 -5.02
CA ARG A 216 -11.20 21.19 -5.67
C ARG A 216 -10.51 20.48 -6.84
N LEU A 217 -10.06 19.23 -6.65
CA LEU A 217 -9.38 18.46 -7.70
C LEU A 217 -10.27 18.21 -8.91
N ALA A 218 -11.56 17.90 -8.68
CA ALA A 218 -12.52 17.61 -9.74
C ALA A 218 -12.84 18.82 -10.63
N LEU A 219 -12.65 20.05 -10.14
CA LEU A 219 -12.87 21.29 -10.89
C LEU A 219 -11.69 21.68 -11.80
N LEU A 220 -10.51 21.08 -11.60
CA LEU A 220 -9.31 21.44 -12.35
C LEU A 220 -9.22 20.68 -13.68
N ALA A 221 -8.37 21.18 -14.61
CA ALA A 221 -8.19 20.62 -15.94
C ALA A 221 -7.62 19.20 -15.91
N PRO A 222 -8.37 18.16 -16.30
CA PRO A 222 -7.98 16.76 -16.11
C PRO A 222 -6.76 16.37 -16.94
N VAL A 223 -6.62 16.87 -18.16
CA VAL A 223 -5.46 16.57 -19.00
C VAL A 223 -4.18 17.13 -18.37
N THR A 224 -4.24 18.36 -17.83
CA THR A 224 -3.08 18.94 -17.12
C THR A 224 -2.68 18.10 -15.91
N GLN A 225 -3.65 17.65 -15.12
CA GLN A 225 -3.40 16.77 -13.97
C GLN A 225 -2.76 15.46 -14.40
N GLN A 226 -3.31 14.80 -15.41
CA GLN A 226 -2.81 13.54 -15.95
C GLN A 226 -1.37 13.65 -16.47
N VAL A 227 -1.09 14.61 -17.36
CA VAL A 227 0.25 14.73 -17.96
C VAL A 227 1.30 15.17 -16.94
N THR A 228 0.92 16.01 -15.96
CA THR A 228 1.82 16.41 -14.88
C THR A 228 2.20 15.21 -14.01
N LYS A 229 1.20 14.41 -13.60
CA LYS A 229 1.40 13.19 -12.83
C LYS A 229 2.32 12.21 -13.57
N GLU A 230 2.03 11.93 -14.83
CA GLU A 230 2.82 11.02 -15.65
C GLU A 230 4.25 11.53 -15.85
N ALA A 231 4.44 12.83 -16.10
CA ALA A 231 5.76 13.44 -16.27
C ALA A 231 6.61 13.32 -14.98
N LEU A 232 6.01 13.58 -13.81
CA LEU A 232 6.69 13.45 -12.52
C LEU A 232 7.06 11.98 -12.24
N GLN A 233 6.19 11.02 -12.56
CA GLN A 233 6.47 9.60 -12.43
C GLN A 233 7.64 9.16 -13.33
N ARG A 234 7.66 9.61 -14.60
CA ARG A 234 8.77 9.31 -15.51
C ARG A 234 10.10 9.88 -15.02
N LEU A 235 10.10 11.06 -14.41
CA LEU A 235 11.31 11.66 -13.82
C LEU A 235 11.77 10.85 -12.61
N LEU A 236 10.86 10.43 -11.74
CA LEU A 236 11.15 9.65 -10.55
C LEU A 236 11.76 8.28 -10.89
N MET A 237 11.22 7.60 -11.89
CA MET A 237 11.64 6.23 -12.27
C MET A 237 12.78 6.20 -13.28
N ARG A 238 13.30 7.36 -13.71
CA ARG A 238 14.33 7.42 -14.73
C ARG A 238 15.67 6.92 -14.21
N GLY A 239 16.22 5.90 -14.86
CA GLY A 239 17.60 5.45 -14.64
C GLY A 239 17.83 4.82 -13.27
N LEU A 240 16.80 4.26 -12.64
CA LEU A 240 16.98 3.45 -11.44
C LEU A 240 17.86 2.26 -11.76
N PRO A 241 18.91 2.00 -10.95
CA PRO A 241 19.75 0.83 -11.13
C PRO A 241 18.96 -0.45 -10.82
N ASP A 242 19.38 -1.54 -11.44
CA ASP A 242 18.96 -2.86 -10.98
C ASP A 242 19.55 -3.15 -9.60
N ALA A 243 18.78 -3.79 -8.75
CA ALA A 243 19.20 -4.19 -7.40
C ALA A 243 18.58 -5.54 -6.99
N GLU A 244 18.29 -6.42 -7.95
CA GLU A 244 17.74 -7.74 -7.67
C GLU A 244 18.72 -8.60 -6.86
N ASP A 245 20.03 -8.38 -7.03
CA ASP A 245 21.08 -8.96 -6.20
C ASP A 245 20.93 -8.62 -4.72
N LEU A 246 20.61 -7.36 -4.39
CA LEU A 246 20.39 -6.92 -3.01
C LEU A 246 19.10 -7.48 -2.43
N ILE A 247 18.04 -7.57 -3.24
CA ILE A 247 16.78 -8.18 -2.84
C ILE A 247 17.00 -9.68 -2.57
N SER A 248 17.63 -10.38 -3.52
CA SER A 248 17.92 -11.81 -3.39
C SER A 248 18.79 -12.11 -2.16
N GLN A 249 19.82 -11.28 -1.89
CA GLN A 249 20.65 -11.40 -0.70
C GLN A 249 19.82 -11.24 0.59
N CYS A 250 18.95 -10.24 0.63
CA CYS A 250 18.16 -9.94 1.83
C CYS A 250 17.12 -11.03 2.13
N TYR A 251 16.29 -11.37 1.15
CA TYR A 251 15.24 -12.38 1.31
C TYR A 251 15.77 -13.82 1.39
N GLY A 252 16.97 -14.08 0.85
CA GLY A 252 17.67 -15.37 0.97
C GLY A 252 18.44 -15.53 2.28
N SER A 253 18.48 -14.51 3.15
CA SER A 253 19.23 -14.55 4.41
C SER A 253 18.52 -15.38 5.47
N SER A 254 19.31 -15.95 6.39
CA SER A 254 18.77 -16.60 7.61
C SER A 254 18.01 -15.60 8.50
N ASP A 255 18.41 -14.35 8.47
CA ASP A 255 17.76 -13.29 9.25
C ASP A 255 16.34 -12.98 8.74
N PHE A 256 16.09 -13.04 7.43
CA PHE A 256 14.72 -12.91 6.92
C PHE A 256 13.82 -14.06 7.40
N HIS A 257 14.28 -15.31 7.30
CA HIS A 257 13.52 -16.47 7.78
C HIS A 257 13.25 -16.39 9.29
N GLU A 258 14.28 -16.05 10.08
CA GLU A 258 14.13 -15.81 11.52
C GLU A 258 13.13 -14.67 11.80
N GLY A 259 13.17 -13.58 11.03
CA GLY A 259 12.25 -12.46 11.18
C GLY A 259 10.79 -12.87 10.95
N VAL A 260 10.51 -13.65 9.90
CA VAL A 260 9.17 -14.20 9.61
C VAL A 260 8.70 -15.12 10.73
N ASP A 261 9.54 -16.08 11.15
CA ASP A 261 9.20 -17.03 12.20
C ASP A 261 8.95 -16.34 13.54
N ALA A 262 9.81 -15.40 13.92
CA ALA A 262 9.68 -14.61 15.13
C ALA A 262 8.40 -13.78 15.14
N PHE A 263 8.07 -13.13 14.01
CA PHE A 263 6.87 -12.32 13.88
C PHE A 263 5.60 -13.16 14.07
N VAL A 264 5.53 -14.32 13.40
CA VAL A 264 4.40 -15.24 13.51
C VAL A 264 4.28 -15.82 14.91
N ALA A 265 5.42 -16.19 15.53
CA ALA A 265 5.47 -16.69 16.90
C ALA A 265 5.30 -15.60 17.98
N LYS A 266 5.15 -14.32 17.57
CA LYS A 266 5.02 -13.15 18.47
C LYS A 266 6.17 -13.06 19.50
N ARG A 267 7.40 -13.36 19.08
CA ARG A 267 8.63 -13.21 19.85
C ARG A 267 9.58 -12.21 19.20
N SER A 268 10.60 -11.77 19.93
CA SER A 268 11.67 -10.98 19.35
C SER A 268 12.56 -11.84 18.45
N PRO A 269 12.97 -11.36 17.26
CA PRO A 269 13.93 -12.05 16.41
C PRO A 269 15.35 -12.00 16.98
N VAL A 270 16.18 -12.97 16.60
CA VAL A 270 17.61 -13.05 16.95
C VAL A 270 18.42 -12.95 15.66
N TRP A 271 18.95 -11.78 15.39
CA TRP A 271 19.70 -11.50 14.18
C TRP A 271 21.12 -12.08 14.21
N THR A 272 21.53 -12.70 13.11
CA THR A 272 22.85 -13.35 12.96
C THR A 272 23.74 -12.67 11.90
N GLY A 273 23.18 -11.85 11.05
CA GLY A 273 23.86 -11.18 9.94
C GLY A 273 24.17 -12.12 8.76
N ARG A 274 23.40 -13.17 8.58
CA ARG A 274 23.64 -14.19 7.55
C ARG A 274 22.40 -14.44 6.71
#